data_67ae334643dec4ea277814a41706c559
#
_entry.id   67ae334643dec4ea277814a41706c559
#
_cell.length_a   1.000
_cell.length_b   1.000
_cell.length_c   1.000
_cell.angle_alpha   90.00
_cell.angle_beta   90.00
_cell.angle_gamma   90.00
#
_symmetry.space_group_name_H-M   'P 1'
#
loop_
_entity.id
_entity.type
_entity.pdbx_description
1 polymer ?
#
loop_
_entity_poly.entity_id
_entity_poly.type
_entity_poly.pdbx_seq_one_letter_code
_entity_poly.pdbx_strand_id
1 'polypeptide(L)'
;GFVSNLSTPLAQIKGGEKKGDNYLLEVDNPLVVPVGKKVRVLLTANDVIHAWWVPALGVKQDAVPGFIRDAWFRADRPGIYRGNCAELCGKEHGFMPIVVEVKTQADYDKWLAAQKEKYGVGKAAAAAVAVDSKVYSRDELVAHGKTVYEGAGGCQGCHQPTGKGVPGTFPA
;
A
#
# COMPACT_ATOMS: atom_id res chain seq x y z
N GLY A 1 3.57 -0.67 0.57
CA GLY A 1 2.18 -0.44 0.19
C GLY A 1 1.41 -1.75 0.11
N PHE A 2 0.11 -1.69 -0.02
CA PHE A 2 -0.78 -2.83 -0.21
C PHE A 2 -1.93 -2.43 -1.13
N VAL A 3 -2.56 -3.41 -1.76
CA VAL A 3 -3.74 -3.19 -2.60
C VAL A 3 -4.98 -3.37 -1.73
N SER A 4 -5.95 -2.50 -1.90
CA SER A 4 -7.24 -2.51 -1.21
C SER A 4 -8.33 -2.24 -2.23
N ASN A 5 -9.22 -3.21 -2.44
CA ASN A 5 -10.26 -3.14 -3.45
C ASN A 5 -11.64 -3.12 -2.82
N LEU A 6 -12.60 -2.50 -3.50
CA LEU A 6 -14.01 -2.57 -3.13
C LEU A 6 -14.46 -4.03 -3.04
N SER A 7 -15.06 -4.42 -1.91
CA SER A 7 -15.56 -5.78 -1.67
C SER A 7 -17.06 -5.92 -1.84
N THR A 8 -17.79 -4.84 -2.16
CA THR A 8 -19.24 -4.90 -2.43
C THR A 8 -19.55 -5.84 -3.59
N PRO A 9 -20.42 -6.84 -3.42
CA PRO A 9 -20.76 -7.78 -4.48
C PRO A 9 -21.32 -7.09 -5.73
N LEU A 10 -20.88 -7.55 -6.89
CA LEU A 10 -21.30 -7.00 -8.18
C LEU A 10 -22.83 -7.06 -8.37
N ALA A 11 -23.49 -8.09 -7.82
CA ALA A 11 -24.94 -8.25 -7.86
C ALA A 11 -25.66 -7.10 -7.13
N GLN A 12 -25.13 -6.63 -6.01
CA GLN A 12 -25.66 -5.45 -5.32
C GLN A 12 -25.46 -4.16 -6.14
N ILE A 13 -24.31 -4.03 -6.79
CA ILE A 13 -23.99 -2.86 -7.63
C ILE A 13 -24.92 -2.78 -8.85
N LYS A 14 -25.20 -3.92 -9.47
CA LYS A 14 -26.09 -4.03 -10.65
C LYS A 14 -27.58 -4.05 -10.30
N GLY A 15 -27.94 -4.03 -9.03
CA GLY A 15 -29.33 -4.02 -8.58
C GLY A 15 -30.01 -5.40 -8.57
N GLY A 16 -29.23 -6.50 -8.72
CA GLY A 16 -29.74 -7.88 -8.62
C GLY A 16 -29.97 -8.38 -7.19
N GLU A 17 -29.36 -7.71 -6.20
CA GLU A 17 -29.49 -8.03 -4.78
C GLU A 17 -29.72 -6.78 -3.94
N LYS A 18 -30.32 -6.96 -2.75
CA LYS A 18 -30.51 -5.89 -1.78
C LYS A 18 -29.15 -5.36 -1.31
N LYS A 19 -29.03 -4.04 -1.27
CA LYS A 19 -27.82 -3.37 -0.73
C LYS A 19 -27.67 -3.64 0.76
N GLY A 20 -26.47 -4.02 1.18
CA GLY A 20 -26.10 -4.15 2.60
C GLY A 20 -25.90 -2.79 3.27
N ASP A 21 -25.76 -2.79 4.60
CA ASP A 21 -25.62 -1.57 5.42
C ASP A 21 -24.34 -0.77 5.08
N ASN A 22 -23.28 -1.46 4.67
CA ASN A 22 -22.00 -0.85 4.27
C ASN A 22 -21.81 -0.86 2.74
N TYR A 23 -22.90 -0.72 1.98
CA TYR A 23 -22.85 -0.68 0.52
C TYR A 23 -21.84 0.35 0.01
N LEU A 24 -20.88 -0.08 -0.81
CA LEU A 24 -19.73 0.69 -1.33
C LEU A 24 -18.78 1.26 -0.27
N LEU A 25 -18.80 0.74 0.96
CA LEU A 25 -17.98 1.22 2.07
C LEU A 25 -17.08 0.14 2.68
N GLU A 26 -16.97 -1.01 2.05
CA GLU A 26 -16.13 -2.13 2.50
C GLU A 26 -15.03 -2.43 1.50
N VAL A 27 -13.87 -2.90 2.02
CA VAL A 27 -12.72 -3.32 1.22
C VAL A 27 -12.27 -4.71 1.62
N ASP A 28 -11.57 -5.39 0.71
CA ASP A 28 -10.97 -6.70 0.94
C ASP A 28 -9.73 -6.64 1.87
N ASN A 29 -9.07 -5.49 1.95
CA ASN A 29 -7.82 -5.33 2.68
C ASN A 29 -7.75 -3.95 3.37
N PRO A 30 -8.27 -3.81 4.60
CA PRO A 30 -8.29 -2.54 5.32
C PRO A 30 -6.88 -2.09 5.75
N LEU A 31 -6.72 -0.78 5.93
CA LEU A 31 -5.56 -0.22 6.62
C LEU A 31 -5.66 -0.51 8.11
N VAL A 32 -4.75 -1.30 8.66
CA VAL A 32 -4.75 -1.66 10.09
C VAL A 32 -3.73 -0.83 10.84
N VAL A 33 -4.16 -0.19 11.94
CA VAL A 33 -3.32 0.67 12.76
C VAL A 33 -3.59 0.46 14.27
N PRO A 34 -2.61 0.73 15.15
CA PRO A 34 -2.83 0.65 16.60
C PRO A 34 -3.51 1.91 17.13
N VAL A 35 -4.37 1.75 18.15
CA VAL A 35 -5.03 2.84 18.86
C VAL A 35 -4.04 3.74 19.58
N GLY A 36 -4.33 5.03 19.66
CA GLY A 36 -3.55 6.02 20.43
C GLY A 36 -2.19 6.39 19.83
N LYS A 37 -1.81 5.79 18.71
CA LYS A 37 -0.53 6.12 18.03
C LYS A 37 -0.74 7.15 16.94
N LYS A 38 0.23 8.04 16.77
CA LYS A 38 0.28 8.95 15.63
C LYS A 38 0.70 8.16 14.39
N VAL A 39 -0.19 8.12 13.41
CA VAL A 39 0.02 7.45 12.12
C VAL A 39 0.28 8.51 11.06
N ARG A 40 1.42 8.42 10.38
CA ARG A 40 1.73 9.23 9.20
C ARG A 40 1.35 8.45 7.95
N VAL A 41 0.61 9.08 7.06
CA VAL A 41 0.20 8.53 5.77
C VAL A 41 0.91 9.30 4.67
N LEU A 42 1.61 8.59 3.79
CA LEU A 42 2.20 9.16 2.58
C LEU A 42 1.29 8.85 1.41
N LEU A 43 0.94 9.87 0.64
CA LEU A 43 -0.07 9.83 -0.40
C LEU A 43 0.50 10.30 -1.72
N THR A 44 0.24 9.56 -2.76
CA THR A 44 0.51 9.92 -4.15
C THR A 44 -0.53 9.26 -5.07
N ALA A 45 -0.56 9.63 -6.33
CA ALA A 45 -1.37 9.00 -7.36
C ALA A 45 -0.52 8.72 -8.61
N ASN A 46 -0.94 7.74 -9.42
CA ASN A 46 -0.25 7.38 -10.66
C ASN A 46 -0.96 7.93 -11.90
N ASP A 47 -2.23 8.31 -11.77
CA ASP A 47 -3.12 8.69 -12.87
C ASP A 47 -3.61 10.14 -12.75
N VAL A 48 -4.64 10.38 -11.94
CA VAL A 48 -5.26 11.68 -11.71
C VAL A 48 -5.21 12.06 -10.23
N ILE A 49 -5.70 13.24 -9.87
CA ILE A 49 -5.80 13.63 -8.46
C ILE A 49 -6.92 12.84 -7.80
N HIS A 50 -6.61 12.26 -6.64
CA HIS A 50 -7.55 11.67 -5.69
C HIS A 50 -7.45 12.38 -4.35
N ALA A 51 -8.33 12.07 -3.40
CA ALA A 51 -8.16 12.53 -2.02
C ALA A 51 -8.44 11.41 -1.03
N TRP A 52 -7.53 11.18 -0.11
CA TRP A 52 -7.71 10.27 1.00
C TRP A 52 -8.48 10.98 2.11
N TRP A 53 -9.70 10.57 2.37
CA TRP A 53 -10.58 11.22 3.32
C TRP A 53 -11.26 10.21 4.22
N VAL A 54 -11.03 10.33 5.53
CA VAL A 54 -11.72 9.58 6.57
C VAL A 54 -12.30 10.56 7.57
N PRO A 55 -13.58 10.95 7.41
CA PRO A 55 -14.21 12.03 8.19
C PRO A 55 -14.06 11.87 9.69
N ALA A 56 -14.31 10.67 10.22
CA ALA A 56 -14.24 10.39 11.66
C ALA A 56 -12.82 10.46 12.25
N LEU A 57 -11.78 10.49 11.43
CA LEU A 57 -10.38 10.72 11.84
C LEU A 57 -9.96 12.18 11.67
N GLY A 58 -10.85 13.04 11.16
CA GLY A 58 -10.60 14.46 10.95
C GLY A 58 -9.52 14.76 9.91
N VAL A 59 -9.29 13.85 8.94
CA VAL A 59 -8.21 13.97 7.96
C VAL A 59 -8.73 13.87 6.54
N LYS A 60 -8.32 14.83 5.70
CA LYS A 60 -8.48 14.85 4.26
C LYS A 60 -7.19 15.35 3.64
N GLN A 61 -6.65 14.62 2.67
CA GLN A 61 -5.43 15.01 1.96
C GLN A 61 -5.47 14.51 0.51
N ASP A 62 -5.18 15.40 -0.41
CA ASP A 62 -5.10 15.07 -1.83
C ASP A 62 -3.88 14.20 -2.14
N ALA A 63 -4.08 13.23 -3.01
CA ALA A 63 -3.04 12.40 -3.61
C ALA A 63 -2.82 12.91 -5.05
N VAL A 64 -1.70 13.60 -5.26
CA VAL A 64 -1.41 14.31 -6.51
C VAL A 64 -0.32 13.57 -7.29
N PRO A 65 -0.51 13.27 -8.59
CA PRO A 65 0.52 12.66 -9.42
C PRO A 65 1.83 13.46 -9.42
N GLY A 66 2.95 12.74 -9.28
CA GLY A 66 4.28 13.36 -9.25
C GLY A 66 4.69 13.99 -7.91
N PHE A 67 3.80 14.03 -6.92
CA PHE A 67 4.09 14.57 -5.59
C PHE A 67 3.84 13.52 -4.51
N ILE A 68 4.66 13.51 -3.46
CA ILE A 68 4.38 12.77 -2.24
C ILE A 68 3.86 13.78 -1.21
N ARG A 69 2.57 13.65 -0.88
CA ARG A 69 1.92 14.42 0.19
C ARG A 69 1.93 13.60 1.46
N ASP A 70 1.88 14.27 2.60
CA ASP A 70 1.75 13.60 3.88
C ASP A 70 0.60 14.19 4.70
N ALA A 71 -0.05 13.29 5.43
CA ALA A 71 -1.04 13.61 6.44
C ALA A 71 -0.75 12.78 7.68
N TRP A 72 -1.38 13.10 8.79
CA TRP A 72 -1.30 12.28 9.98
C TRP A 72 -2.63 12.29 10.72
N PHE A 73 -2.89 11.22 11.45
CA PHE A 73 -4.00 11.12 12.36
C PHE A 73 -3.62 10.30 13.60
N ARG A 74 -4.47 10.37 14.61
CA ARG A 74 -4.44 9.52 15.79
C ARG A 74 -5.86 9.13 16.15
N ALA A 75 -6.16 7.85 16.16
CA ALA A 75 -7.44 7.34 16.59
C ALA A 75 -7.40 7.04 18.09
N ASP A 76 -8.33 7.62 18.84
CA ASP A 76 -8.38 7.49 20.30
C ASP A 76 -9.18 6.26 20.77
N ARG A 77 -9.89 5.59 19.85
CA ARG A 77 -10.71 4.40 20.15
C ARG A 77 -10.50 3.33 19.10
N PRO A 78 -10.44 2.04 19.50
CA PRO A 78 -10.51 0.93 18.55
C PRO A 78 -11.84 0.96 17.79
N GLY A 79 -11.84 0.46 16.53
CA GLY A 79 -13.05 0.39 15.71
C GLY A 79 -12.75 0.45 14.22
N ILE A 80 -13.81 0.47 13.43
CA ILE A 80 -13.75 0.57 11.98
C ILE A 80 -14.14 1.99 11.58
N TYR A 81 -13.23 2.66 10.90
CA TYR A 81 -13.39 4.03 10.39
C TYR A 81 -13.46 3.98 8.89
N ARG A 82 -14.50 4.56 8.32
CA ARG A 82 -14.78 4.52 6.89
C ARG A 82 -14.62 5.88 6.25
N GLY A 83 -14.14 5.87 5.05
CA GLY A 83 -13.98 7.03 4.20
C GLY A 83 -14.00 6.63 2.73
N ASN A 84 -13.73 7.58 1.88
CA ASN A 84 -13.69 7.38 0.45
C ASN A 84 -12.84 8.45 -0.23
N CYS A 85 -12.60 8.27 -1.52
CA CYS A 85 -12.02 9.32 -2.33
C CYS A 85 -12.90 10.57 -2.30
N ALA A 86 -12.31 11.73 -2.03
CA ALA A 86 -13.02 13.00 -1.92
C ALA A 86 -12.63 14.03 -2.99
N GLU A 87 -11.92 13.60 -4.05
CA GLU A 87 -11.63 14.38 -5.23
C GLU A 87 -12.18 13.65 -6.46
N LEU A 88 -12.98 14.34 -7.29
CA LEU A 88 -13.59 13.73 -8.47
C LEU A 88 -12.50 13.23 -9.43
N CYS A 89 -12.38 11.91 -9.55
CA CYS A 89 -11.28 11.25 -10.23
C CYS A 89 -11.70 10.44 -11.46
N GLY A 90 -12.96 10.47 -11.85
CA GLY A 90 -13.48 9.81 -13.05
C GLY A 90 -14.67 8.89 -12.79
N LYS A 91 -14.92 7.96 -13.71
CA LYS A 91 -16.11 7.10 -13.76
C LYS A 91 -16.33 6.27 -12.49
N GLU A 92 -15.26 5.81 -11.85
CA GLU A 92 -15.33 4.93 -10.67
C GLU A 92 -15.01 5.65 -9.36
N HIS A 93 -15.14 6.99 -9.35
CA HIS A 93 -14.90 7.82 -8.17
C HIS A 93 -15.64 7.33 -6.90
N GLY A 94 -16.88 6.88 -7.02
CA GLY A 94 -17.69 6.35 -5.91
C GLY A 94 -17.39 4.89 -5.52
N PHE A 95 -16.46 4.21 -6.19
CA PHE A 95 -16.17 2.78 -6.02
C PHE A 95 -14.79 2.52 -5.41
N MET A 96 -14.22 3.52 -4.74
CA MET A 96 -12.90 3.44 -4.10
C MET A 96 -12.97 3.88 -2.63
N PRO A 97 -13.60 3.04 -1.78
CA PRO A 97 -13.72 3.32 -0.35
C PRO A 97 -12.39 3.15 0.36
N ILE A 98 -12.33 3.73 1.55
CA ILE A 98 -11.22 3.62 2.50
C ILE A 98 -11.76 3.00 3.77
N VAL A 99 -11.10 1.95 4.26
CA VAL A 99 -11.41 1.35 5.57
C VAL A 99 -10.15 1.36 6.42
N VAL A 100 -10.24 1.97 7.59
CA VAL A 100 -9.18 1.97 8.60
C VAL A 100 -9.67 1.15 9.79
N GLU A 101 -9.03 0.03 10.06
CA GLU A 101 -9.28 -0.80 11.23
C GLU A 101 -8.31 -0.42 12.34
N VAL A 102 -8.81 0.18 13.39
CA VAL A 102 -8.03 0.57 14.58
C VAL A 102 -8.14 -0.53 15.62
N LYS A 103 -7.02 -1.16 15.93
CA LYS A 103 -6.93 -2.26 16.91
C LYS A 103 -6.34 -1.80 18.22
N THR A 104 -6.63 -2.55 19.30
CA THR A 104 -5.83 -2.44 20.53
C THR A 104 -4.36 -2.77 20.21
N GLN A 105 -3.42 -2.32 21.04
CA GLN A 105 -2.00 -2.63 20.80
C GLN A 105 -1.77 -4.13 20.74
N ALA A 106 -2.37 -4.91 21.65
CA ALA A 106 -2.23 -6.37 21.68
C ALA A 106 -2.76 -7.05 20.41
N ASP A 107 -3.91 -6.61 19.89
CA ASP A 107 -4.50 -7.18 18.68
C ASP A 107 -3.74 -6.74 17.43
N TYR A 108 -3.21 -5.51 17.43
CA TYR A 108 -2.32 -5.03 16.37
C TYR A 108 -1.04 -5.87 16.30
N ASP A 109 -0.42 -6.16 17.44
CA ASP A 109 0.82 -6.95 17.49
C ASP A 109 0.58 -8.39 16.99
N LYS A 110 -0.54 -9.01 17.35
CA LYS A 110 -0.95 -10.32 16.81
C LYS A 110 -1.17 -10.27 15.29
N TRP A 111 -1.91 -9.26 14.82
CA TRP A 111 -2.13 -9.07 13.40
C TRP A 111 -0.82 -8.86 12.66
N LEU A 112 0.07 -8.01 13.18
CA LEU A 112 1.36 -7.73 12.57
C LEU A 112 2.25 -8.98 12.49
N ALA A 113 2.24 -9.81 13.54
CA ALA A 113 2.98 -11.09 13.54
C ALA A 113 2.45 -12.02 12.45
N ALA A 114 1.13 -12.16 12.33
CA ALA A 114 0.50 -12.96 11.27
C ALA A 114 0.81 -12.43 9.85
N GLN A 115 0.83 -11.11 9.66
CA GLN A 115 1.20 -10.51 8.38
C GLN A 115 2.68 -10.76 8.05
N LYS A 116 3.57 -10.62 9.02
CA LYS A 116 5.00 -10.93 8.83
C LYS A 116 5.21 -12.38 8.42
N GLU A 117 4.49 -13.30 9.02
CA GLU A 117 4.54 -14.72 8.66
C GLU A 117 4.01 -14.97 7.25
N LYS A 118 2.81 -14.43 6.96
CA LYS A 118 2.15 -14.54 5.64
C LYS A 118 3.02 -14.06 4.49
N TYR A 119 3.73 -12.95 4.67
CA TYR A 119 4.54 -12.33 3.63
C TYR A 119 6.05 -12.65 3.74
N GLY A 120 6.44 -13.51 4.66
CA GLY A 120 7.84 -13.90 4.86
C GLY A 120 8.74 -12.75 5.34
N VAL A 121 8.16 -11.65 5.85
CA VAL A 121 8.90 -10.49 6.31
C VAL A 121 9.66 -10.85 7.60
N GLY A 122 10.97 -10.71 7.56
CA GLY A 122 11.87 -11.08 8.66
C GLY A 122 12.66 -12.37 8.42
N LYS A 123 12.17 -13.32 7.63
CA LYS A 123 12.95 -14.50 7.24
C LYS A 123 14.01 -14.17 6.18
N ALA A 124 13.68 -13.28 5.23
CA ALA A 124 14.63 -12.80 4.23
C ALA A 124 15.52 -11.65 4.74
N ALA A 125 15.02 -10.80 5.63
CA ALA A 125 15.80 -9.69 6.18
C ALA A 125 16.90 -10.16 7.15
N ALA A 126 16.69 -11.26 7.87
CA ALA A 126 17.76 -11.85 8.69
C ALA A 126 18.91 -12.44 7.84
N ALA A 127 18.62 -12.82 6.60
CA ALA A 127 19.63 -13.28 5.64
C ALA A 127 20.24 -12.15 4.79
N ALA A 128 19.57 -10.98 4.69
CA ALA A 128 19.96 -9.88 3.81
C ALA A 128 20.61 -8.68 4.53
N VAL A 129 20.70 -8.67 5.85
CA VAL A 129 21.36 -7.60 6.61
C VAL A 129 22.49 -8.16 7.48
N ALA A 130 23.31 -9.01 6.91
CA ALA A 130 24.72 -8.90 7.21
C ALA A 130 25.17 -7.67 6.38
N VAL A 131 25.14 -6.48 6.96
CA VAL A 131 25.82 -5.33 6.37
C VAL A 131 27.29 -5.74 6.31
N ASP A 132 27.69 -6.21 5.14
CA ASP A 132 29.09 -6.50 4.88
C ASP A 132 29.81 -5.16 4.99
N SER A 133 30.58 -5.00 6.08
CA SER A 133 31.37 -3.80 6.32
C SER A 133 32.59 -3.70 5.39
N LYS A 134 32.70 -4.64 4.44
CA LYS A 134 33.76 -4.65 3.44
C LYS A 134 33.60 -3.46 2.50
N VAL A 135 34.64 -2.68 2.38
CA VAL A 135 34.75 -1.66 1.34
C VAL A 135 35.08 -2.36 0.02
N TYR A 136 34.11 -2.39 -0.88
CA TYR A 136 34.27 -2.99 -2.19
C TYR A 136 34.95 -2.05 -3.17
N SER A 137 35.84 -2.57 -4.00
CA SER A 137 36.34 -1.88 -5.17
C SER A 137 35.18 -1.67 -6.17
N ARG A 138 35.40 -0.77 -7.15
CA ARG A 138 34.41 -0.51 -8.20
C ARG A 138 34.04 -1.79 -8.98
N ASP A 139 35.02 -2.61 -9.30
CA ASP A 139 34.81 -3.82 -10.10
C ASP A 139 34.04 -4.89 -9.31
N GLU A 140 34.32 -5.02 -8.00
CA GLU A 140 33.56 -5.88 -7.11
C GLU A 140 32.10 -5.41 -6.96
N LEU A 141 31.85 -4.09 -6.86
CA LEU A 141 30.49 -3.54 -6.81
C LEU A 141 29.72 -3.80 -8.11
N VAL A 142 30.38 -3.67 -9.27
CA VAL A 142 29.77 -3.99 -10.57
C VAL A 142 29.44 -5.47 -10.67
N ALA A 143 30.34 -6.36 -10.25
CA ALA A 143 30.10 -7.80 -10.24
C ALA A 143 28.96 -8.19 -9.30
N HIS A 144 28.93 -7.61 -8.10
CA HIS A 144 27.82 -7.80 -7.15
C HIS A 144 26.49 -7.29 -7.69
N GLY A 145 26.47 -6.08 -8.27
CA GLY A 145 25.28 -5.50 -8.89
C GLY A 145 24.75 -6.37 -10.04
N LYS A 146 25.64 -6.92 -10.85
CA LYS A 146 25.28 -7.87 -11.92
C LYS A 146 24.62 -9.13 -11.36
N THR A 147 25.18 -9.72 -10.31
CA THR A 147 24.61 -10.91 -9.67
C THR A 147 23.21 -10.65 -9.11
N VAL A 148 22.98 -9.48 -8.49
CA VAL A 148 21.66 -9.08 -7.98
C VAL A 148 20.70 -8.84 -9.15
N TYR A 149 21.15 -8.16 -10.19
CA TYR A 149 20.36 -7.83 -11.36
C TYR A 149 19.88 -9.09 -12.10
N GLU A 150 20.77 -10.06 -12.33
CA GLU A 150 20.53 -11.31 -13.07
C GLU A 150 19.85 -12.39 -12.20
N GLY A 151 19.95 -12.29 -10.87
CA GLY A 151 19.53 -13.31 -9.91
C GLY A 151 18.38 -12.86 -9.01
N ALA A 152 18.66 -12.78 -7.71
CA ALA A 152 17.66 -12.59 -6.66
C ALA A 152 16.84 -11.29 -6.77
N GLY A 153 17.37 -10.26 -7.42
CA GLY A 153 16.66 -8.99 -7.61
C GLY A 153 15.62 -9.05 -8.72
N GLY A 154 15.69 -10.03 -9.64
CA GLY A 154 14.73 -10.18 -10.75
C GLY A 154 14.64 -8.97 -11.70
N CYS A 155 15.59 -8.05 -11.61
CA CYS A 155 15.52 -6.76 -12.31
C CYS A 155 15.54 -6.90 -13.84
N GLN A 156 16.23 -7.92 -14.35
CA GLN A 156 16.33 -8.21 -15.79
C GLN A 156 14.98 -8.56 -16.45
N GLY A 157 13.98 -8.97 -15.65
CA GLY A 157 12.63 -9.26 -16.16
C GLY A 157 11.89 -8.03 -16.68
N CYS A 158 12.24 -6.84 -16.18
CA CYS A 158 11.59 -5.57 -16.53
C CYS A 158 12.57 -4.54 -17.12
N HIS A 159 13.86 -4.65 -16.81
CA HIS A 159 14.88 -3.68 -17.21
C HIS A 159 15.99 -4.33 -18.02
N GLN A 160 16.46 -3.66 -19.09
CA GLN A 160 17.66 -4.06 -19.80
C GLN A 160 18.91 -3.44 -19.13
N PRO A 161 20.13 -4.02 -19.29
CA PRO A 161 21.38 -3.45 -18.77
C PRO A 161 21.67 -2.02 -19.25
N THR A 162 21.04 -1.61 -20.36
CA THR A 162 21.13 -0.26 -20.93
C THR A 162 20.20 0.76 -20.26
N GLY A 163 19.42 0.36 -19.24
CA GLY A 163 18.41 1.19 -18.61
C GLY A 163 17.11 1.32 -19.39
N LYS A 164 16.97 0.64 -20.54
CA LYS A 164 15.71 0.58 -21.28
C LYS A 164 14.82 -0.52 -20.74
N GLY A 165 13.49 -0.31 -20.79
CA GLY A 165 12.52 -1.35 -20.46
C GLY A 165 12.54 -2.50 -21.47
N VAL A 166 12.11 -3.68 -21.05
CA VAL A 166 11.91 -4.84 -21.95
C VAL A 166 10.61 -4.61 -22.72
N PRO A 167 10.59 -4.71 -24.06
CA PRO A 167 9.37 -4.57 -24.86
C PRO A 167 8.27 -5.52 -24.38
N GLY A 168 7.05 -4.98 -24.13
CA GLY A 168 5.91 -5.77 -23.65
C GLY A 168 5.78 -5.88 -22.13
N THR A 169 6.72 -5.37 -21.36
CA THR A 169 6.60 -5.09 -19.94
C THR A 169 6.30 -3.61 -19.74
N PHE A 170 5.81 -3.19 -18.59
CA PHE A 170 5.31 -1.84 -18.30
C PHE A 170 6.05 -0.69 -19.03
N PRO A 171 5.33 0.39 -19.44
CA PRO A 171 5.98 1.56 -20.01
C PRO A 171 7.02 2.13 -19.04
N ALA A 172 8.15 2.52 -19.62
CA ALA A 172 9.27 3.13 -18.91
C ALA A 172 8.88 4.50 -18.33
#